data_90f84b775434c8e9b87b3d7e406a91e6
#
_entry.id   90f84b775434c8e9b87b3d7e406a91e6
#
_cell.length_a   1.000
_cell.length_b   1.000
_cell.length_c   1.000
_cell.angle_alpha   90.00
_cell.angle_beta   90.00
_cell.angle_gamma   90.00
#
_symmetry.space_group_name_H-M   'P 1'
#
loop_
_entity.id
_entity.type
_entity.pdbx_description
1 polymer ?
#
loop_
_entity_poly.entity_id
_entity_poly.type
_entity_poly.pdbx_seq_one_letter_code
_entity_poly.pdbx_strand_id
1 'polypeptide(L)'
;DEPIIGATVVAIHEPSGTRYGTVTNISGQFNLQGMRTGGPYKVEVSYVGYQTAIYKGVNLSLGEVYTLNVVLKESSELLDEVIVTAQKTVEKMGTVTNVSERQLTTLPTINRSITDFTKLSPYAGGSNSFAGRDGRYNTITVDGAALNNNFGLSTNNLPGGDAQPISLDAIDEISVNVSPYSVTYSNFTGASINAVTKSGTNELKGTVYTYQKPKNFIGKSINDVDVPNVESYKSSLYGFTLGAPIIKNKLFFFVNGELENSTSPGILWTPSQEEGGSGDNQNHISRTWIKDLKTISDFVKDKYGYDPGSYDKFDDFESKNWKLMARLDWNINKSH
;
A
#
# COMPACT_ATOMS: atom_id res chain seq x y z
N ASP A 1 3.02 -34.55 -27.77
CA ASP A 1 2.54 -33.18 -27.92
C ASP A 1 3.56 -32.40 -28.77
N GLU A 2 3.14 -31.95 -29.94
CA GLU A 2 3.96 -31.13 -30.84
C GLU A 2 3.72 -29.64 -30.54
N PRO A 3 4.77 -28.79 -30.52
CA PRO A 3 4.61 -27.36 -30.30
C PRO A 3 3.92 -26.70 -31.52
N ILE A 4 2.89 -25.90 -31.26
CA ILE A 4 2.17 -25.16 -32.31
C ILE A 4 2.79 -23.78 -32.45
N ILE A 5 3.36 -23.49 -33.62
CA ILE A 5 4.00 -22.23 -33.98
C ILE A 5 2.96 -21.27 -34.55
N GLY A 6 2.97 -20.01 -34.11
CA GLY A 6 2.09 -18.97 -34.64
C GLY A 6 0.62 -19.04 -34.16
N ALA A 7 0.33 -19.80 -33.10
CA ALA A 7 -0.97 -19.75 -32.47
C ALA A 7 -1.19 -18.36 -31.83
N THR A 8 -2.38 -17.80 -32.03
CA THR A 8 -2.75 -16.49 -31.49
C THR A 8 -3.23 -16.65 -30.05
N VAL A 9 -2.64 -15.90 -29.14
CA VAL A 9 -3.04 -15.83 -27.73
C VAL A 9 -3.54 -14.42 -27.40
N VAL A 10 -4.77 -14.31 -26.92
CA VAL A 10 -5.38 -13.05 -26.52
C VAL A 10 -5.88 -13.15 -25.08
N ALA A 11 -5.36 -12.31 -24.22
CA ALA A 11 -5.84 -12.17 -22.84
C ALA A 11 -6.71 -10.91 -22.71
N ILE A 12 -7.91 -11.04 -22.20
CA ILE A 12 -8.88 -9.96 -22.03
C ILE A 12 -9.12 -9.75 -20.54
N HIS A 13 -8.78 -8.57 -20.04
CA HIS A 13 -9.14 -8.16 -18.69
C HIS A 13 -10.63 -7.82 -18.65
N GLU A 14 -11.44 -8.71 -18.11
CA GLU A 14 -12.90 -8.57 -18.16
C GLU A 14 -13.43 -7.27 -17.54
N PRO A 15 -12.91 -6.78 -16.37
CA PRO A 15 -13.41 -5.55 -15.76
C PRO A 15 -13.21 -4.28 -16.60
N SER A 16 -12.14 -4.21 -17.42
CA SER A 16 -11.82 -3.03 -18.23
C SER A 16 -11.95 -3.28 -19.74
N GLY A 17 -12.14 -4.52 -20.17
CA GLY A 17 -12.14 -4.89 -21.59
C GLY A 17 -10.79 -4.72 -22.30
N THR A 18 -9.71 -4.46 -21.55
CA THR A 18 -8.36 -4.31 -22.11
C THR A 18 -7.89 -5.65 -22.67
N ARG A 19 -7.30 -5.62 -23.87
CA ARG A 19 -6.80 -6.81 -24.57
C ARG A 19 -5.29 -6.77 -24.68
N TYR A 20 -4.67 -7.94 -24.42
CA TYR A 20 -3.24 -8.18 -24.60
C TYR A 20 -3.09 -9.34 -25.56
N GLY A 21 -2.28 -9.20 -26.61
CA GLY A 21 -2.11 -10.20 -27.65
C GLY A 21 -0.66 -10.57 -27.89
N THR A 22 -0.43 -11.86 -28.20
CA THR A 22 0.87 -12.38 -28.63
C THR A 22 0.65 -13.60 -29.51
N VAL A 23 1.74 -14.12 -30.10
CA VAL A 23 1.75 -15.37 -30.84
C VAL A 23 2.78 -16.33 -30.27
N THR A 24 2.57 -17.62 -30.44
CA THR A 24 3.54 -18.63 -30.00
C THR A 24 4.78 -18.65 -30.89
N ASN A 25 5.93 -18.86 -30.27
CA ASN A 25 7.24 -19.01 -30.94
C ASN A 25 7.46 -20.41 -31.50
N ILE A 26 8.65 -20.66 -32.04
CA ILE A 26 9.05 -21.97 -32.64
C ILE A 26 9.00 -23.14 -31.65
N SER A 27 9.05 -22.88 -30.36
CA SER A 27 8.94 -23.88 -29.28
C SER A 27 7.52 -23.99 -28.74
N GLY A 28 6.51 -23.34 -29.37
CA GLY A 28 5.13 -23.31 -28.89
C GLY A 28 4.91 -22.43 -27.64
N GLN A 29 5.93 -21.65 -27.24
CA GLN A 29 5.85 -20.81 -26.04
C GLN A 29 5.36 -19.41 -26.39
N PHE A 30 4.63 -18.78 -25.46
CA PHE A 30 4.20 -17.40 -25.57
C PHE A 30 4.49 -16.62 -24.27
N ASN A 31 4.60 -15.32 -24.40
CA ASN A 31 4.79 -14.42 -23.26
C ASN A 31 3.94 -13.16 -23.47
N LEU A 32 3.15 -12.80 -22.44
CA LEU A 32 2.37 -11.58 -22.34
C LEU A 32 2.92 -10.74 -21.19
N GLN A 33 3.47 -9.58 -21.51
CA GLN A 33 4.07 -8.66 -20.53
C GLN A 33 3.23 -7.39 -20.38
N GLY A 34 3.45 -6.66 -19.27
CA GLY A 34 2.78 -5.37 -19.02
C GLY A 34 1.28 -5.50 -18.74
N MET A 35 0.82 -6.67 -18.35
CA MET A 35 -0.58 -6.90 -17.98
C MET A 35 -0.86 -6.27 -16.61
N ARG A 36 -2.09 -5.80 -16.41
CA ARG A 36 -2.56 -5.29 -15.11
C ARG A 36 -2.60 -6.41 -14.08
N THR A 37 -2.36 -6.09 -12.82
CA THR A 37 -2.62 -6.99 -11.69
C THR A 37 -4.12 -7.19 -11.49
N GLY A 38 -4.48 -8.24 -10.76
CA GLY A 38 -5.87 -8.61 -10.52
C GLY A 38 -6.48 -9.41 -11.68
N GLY A 39 -7.75 -9.21 -11.94
CA GLY A 39 -8.56 -9.95 -12.92
C GLY A 39 -10.05 -9.81 -12.64
N PRO A 40 -10.89 -10.74 -13.10
CA PRO A 40 -10.53 -11.94 -13.87
C PRO A 40 -10.13 -11.64 -15.32
N TYR A 41 -9.24 -12.47 -15.83
CA TYR A 41 -8.92 -12.50 -17.25
C TYR A 41 -9.57 -13.67 -17.95
N LYS A 42 -9.99 -13.45 -19.20
CA LYS A 42 -10.35 -14.46 -20.18
C LYS A 42 -9.17 -14.59 -21.16
N VAL A 43 -8.56 -15.77 -21.26
CA VAL A 43 -7.47 -16.04 -22.19
C VAL A 43 -7.99 -16.94 -23.30
N GLU A 44 -7.88 -16.49 -24.53
CA GLU A 44 -8.29 -17.20 -25.76
C GLU A 44 -7.04 -17.59 -26.52
N VAL A 45 -6.95 -18.88 -26.88
CA VAL A 45 -5.86 -19.42 -27.70
C VAL A 45 -6.45 -20.05 -28.93
N SER A 46 -6.07 -19.58 -30.11
CA SER A 46 -6.60 -20.03 -31.40
C SER A 46 -5.51 -20.32 -32.41
N TYR A 47 -5.76 -21.35 -33.22
CA TYR A 47 -4.92 -21.72 -34.37
C TYR A 47 -5.77 -22.30 -35.48
N VAL A 48 -5.36 -22.12 -36.74
CA VAL A 48 -6.12 -22.61 -37.91
C VAL A 48 -6.17 -24.12 -37.89
N GLY A 49 -7.39 -24.68 -38.00
CA GLY A 49 -7.63 -26.14 -37.97
C GLY A 49 -7.78 -26.71 -36.54
N TYR A 50 -7.75 -25.89 -35.51
CA TYR A 50 -7.94 -26.31 -34.12
C TYR A 50 -9.11 -25.59 -33.46
N GLN A 51 -9.70 -26.23 -32.46
CA GLN A 51 -10.74 -25.63 -31.62
C GLN A 51 -10.12 -24.55 -30.75
N THR A 52 -10.79 -23.38 -30.60
CA THR A 52 -10.34 -22.31 -29.73
C THR A 52 -10.45 -22.75 -28.26
N ALA A 53 -9.33 -22.71 -27.56
CA ALA A 53 -9.30 -22.96 -26.12
C ALA A 53 -9.50 -21.65 -25.35
N ILE A 54 -10.47 -21.66 -24.39
CA ILE A 54 -10.80 -20.49 -23.56
C ILE A 54 -10.58 -20.82 -22.10
N TYR A 55 -9.73 -20.02 -21.46
CA TYR A 55 -9.44 -20.10 -20.04
C TYR A 55 -10.05 -18.89 -19.34
N LYS A 56 -10.93 -19.12 -18.36
CA LYS A 56 -11.63 -18.08 -17.59
C LYS A 56 -11.13 -18.05 -16.14
N GLY A 57 -11.27 -16.89 -15.50
CA GLY A 57 -10.95 -16.74 -14.07
C GLY A 57 -9.46 -16.64 -13.76
N VAL A 58 -8.62 -16.34 -14.74
CA VAL A 58 -7.19 -16.09 -14.51
C VAL A 58 -7.02 -14.79 -13.75
N ASN A 59 -6.32 -14.84 -12.61
CA ASN A 59 -5.98 -13.67 -11.81
C ASN A 59 -4.46 -13.55 -11.72
N LEU A 60 -3.95 -12.36 -11.97
CA LEU A 60 -2.53 -12.05 -11.98
C LEU A 60 -2.13 -11.32 -10.72
N SER A 61 -1.04 -11.73 -10.09
CA SER A 61 -0.48 -11.07 -8.92
C SER A 61 0.81 -10.33 -9.28
N LEU A 62 1.08 -9.25 -8.59
CA LEU A 62 2.26 -8.41 -8.82
C LEU A 62 3.56 -9.19 -8.57
N GLY A 63 4.47 -9.18 -9.53
CA GLY A 63 5.77 -9.85 -9.40
C GLY A 63 5.72 -11.38 -9.45
N GLU A 64 4.58 -11.98 -9.82
CA GLU A 64 4.44 -13.42 -10.07
C GLU A 64 4.33 -13.69 -11.57
N VAL A 65 4.91 -14.81 -12.00
CA VAL A 65 4.71 -15.33 -13.36
C VAL A 65 3.58 -16.35 -13.33
N TYR A 66 2.55 -16.11 -14.12
CA TYR A 66 1.45 -17.06 -14.29
C TYR A 66 1.72 -17.96 -15.48
N THR A 67 1.95 -19.24 -15.23
CA THR A 67 2.20 -20.24 -16.28
C THR A 67 0.89 -20.88 -16.70
N LEU A 68 0.57 -20.80 -17.98
CA LEU A 68 -0.61 -21.40 -18.59
C LEU A 68 -0.17 -22.42 -19.65
N ASN A 69 -0.41 -23.70 -19.37
CA ASN A 69 -0.19 -24.77 -20.33
C ASN A 69 -1.47 -25.02 -21.12
N VAL A 70 -1.37 -24.91 -22.44
CA VAL A 70 -2.51 -25.00 -23.36
C VAL A 70 -2.33 -26.20 -24.29
N VAL A 71 -3.36 -27.02 -24.39
CA VAL A 71 -3.44 -28.09 -25.37
C VAL A 71 -4.63 -27.79 -26.28
N LEU A 72 -4.36 -27.61 -27.57
CA LEU A 72 -5.39 -27.42 -28.59
C LEU A 72 -5.80 -28.77 -29.17
N LYS A 73 -7.11 -28.94 -29.41
CA LYS A 73 -7.66 -30.14 -30.08
C LYS A 73 -7.94 -29.82 -31.54
N GLU A 74 -7.63 -30.74 -32.44
CA GLU A 74 -7.99 -30.62 -33.85
C GLU A 74 -9.51 -30.48 -34.00
N SER A 75 -9.94 -29.57 -34.88
CA SER A 75 -11.31 -29.35 -35.18
C SER A 75 -11.72 -30.32 -36.27
N SER A 76 -12.44 -31.38 -35.91
CA SER A 76 -13.06 -32.28 -36.88
C SER A 76 -14.43 -31.81 -37.35
N GLU A 77 -15.09 -30.90 -36.64
CA GLU A 77 -16.34 -30.23 -36.99
C GLU A 77 -16.39 -28.82 -36.37
N LEU A 78 -16.99 -27.86 -37.09
CA LEU A 78 -17.16 -26.47 -36.69
C LEU A 78 -18.00 -26.37 -35.41
N LEU A 79 -17.52 -25.60 -34.44
CA LEU A 79 -18.30 -24.83 -33.43
C LEU A 79 -18.36 -25.32 -31.98
N ASP A 80 -17.43 -26.08 -31.43
CA ASP A 80 -17.43 -26.20 -29.96
C ASP A 80 -16.20 -25.51 -29.35
N GLU A 81 -16.45 -24.40 -28.61
CA GLU A 81 -15.45 -23.76 -27.75
C GLU A 81 -15.18 -24.68 -26.54
N VAL A 82 -13.92 -24.98 -26.31
CA VAL A 82 -13.50 -25.69 -25.09
C VAL A 82 -13.26 -24.69 -23.98
N ILE A 83 -14.20 -24.61 -23.02
CA ILE A 83 -14.06 -23.77 -21.83
C ILE A 83 -13.33 -24.58 -20.76
N VAL A 84 -12.17 -24.11 -20.36
CA VAL A 84 -11.38 -24.70 -19.29
C VAL A 84 -11.31 -23.71 -18.13
N THR A 85 -11.60 -24.18 -16.91
CA THR A 85 -11.32 -23.39 -15.71
C THR A 85 -9.81 -23.41 -15.48
N ALA A 86 -9.19 -22.24 -15.47
CA ALA A 86 -7.75 -22.13 -15.30
C ALA A 86 -7.34 -22.69 -13.92
N GLN A 87 -6.46 -23.70 -13.90
CA GLN A 87 -5.79 -24.13 -12.67
C GLN A 87 -4.55 -23.25 -12.47
N LYS A 88 -4.47 -22.64 -11.30
CA LYS A 88 -3.37 -21.75 -10.96
C LYS A 88 -2.08 -22.55 -10.73
N THR A 89 -1.20 -22.59 -11.72
CA THR A 89 0.19 -22.98 -11.50
C THR A 89 1.03 -21.72 -11.41
N VAL A 90 1.41 -21.33 -10.20
CA VAL A 90 2.21 -20.13 -9.96
C VAL A 90 3.62 -20.54 -9.63
N GLU A 91 4.54 -20.18 -10.50
CA GLU A 91 5.95 -20.25 -10.19
C GLU A 91 6.38 -18.93 -9.54
N LYS A 92 6.72 -19.00 -8.25
CA LYS A 92 7.27 -17.85 -7.52
C LYS A 92 8.76 -17.76 -7.81
N MET A 93 9.17 -16.72 -8.52
CA MET A 93 10.56 -16.41 -8.75
C MET A 93 11.12 -15.57 -7.59
N GLY A 94 11.70 -16.22 -6.59
CA GLY A 94 12.28 -15.58 -5.41
C GLY A 94 11.34 -15.53 -4.20
N THR A 95 11.73 -14.72 -3.20
CA THR A 95 11.00 -14.56 -1.93
C THR A 95 9.99 -13.42 -2.06
N VAL A 96 8.85 -13.69 -2.65
CA VAL A 96 7.77 -12.71 -2.86
C VAL A 96 6.63 -12.98 -1.88
N THR A 97 6.17 -11.93 -1.21
CA THR A 97 4.94 -11.95 -0.43
C THR A 97 3.95 -10.96 -1.03
N ASN A 98 2.85 -11.45 -1.57
CA ASN A 98 1.79 -10.63 -2.16
C ASN A 98 0.63 -10.47 -1.21
N VAL A 99 0.12 -9.26 -1.12
CA VAL A 99 -1.06 -8.88 -0.36
C VAL A 99 -2.10 -8.34 -1.34
N SER A 100 -3.11 -9.14 -1.59
CA SER A 100 -4.19 -8.83 -2.53
C SER A 100 -5.19 -7.82 -1.97
N GLU A 101 -6.00 -7.19 -2.82
CA GLU A 101 -7.08 -6.28 -2.43
C GLU A 101 -7.98 -6.90 -1.34
N ARG A 102 -8.33 -8.17 -1.46
CA ARG A 102 -9.13 -8.88 -0.46
C ARG A 102 -8.45 -8.89 0.91
N GLN A 103 -7.14 -9.13 0.97
CA GLN A 103 -6.39 -9.10 2.23
C GLN A 103 -6.27 -7.68 2.79
N LEU A 104 -6.06 -6.67 1.92
CA LEU A 104 -6.03 -5.26 2.31
C LEU A 104 -7.34 -4.80 2.96
N THR A 105 -8.47 -5.34 2.52
CA THR A 105 -9.81 -4.96 3.03
C THR A 105 -10.27 -5.80 4.21
N THR A 106 -9.81 -7.06 4.35
CA THR A 106 -10.33 -7.99 5.39
C THR A 106 -9.42 -8.12 6.59
N LEU A 107 -8.11 -7.91 6.44
CA LEU A 107 -7.19 -8.04 7.57
C LEU A 107 -7.23 -6.79 8.45
N PRO A 108 -7.25 -6.96 9.78
CA PRO A 108 -7.24 -5.83 10.69
C PRO A 108 -5.89 -5.10 10.65
N THR A 109 -5.95 -3.78 10.68
CA THR A 109 -4.78 -2.90 10.76
C THR A 109 -4.89 -1.98 11.96
N ILE A 110 -3.76 -1.59 12.53
CA ILE A 110 -3.73 -0.65 13.66
C ILE A 110 -3.62 0.79 13.14
N ASN A 111 -2.73 1.02 12.19
CA ASN A 111 -2.39 2.36 11.68
C ASN A 111 -2.85 2.60 10.24
N ARG A 112 -3.51 1.64 9.59
CA ARG A 112 -3.90 1.68 8.18
C ARG A 112 -2.74 2.08 7.26
N SER A 113 -1.60 1.46 7.51
CA SER A 113 -0.33 1.74 6.85
C SER A 113 0.06 0.61 5.90
N ILE A 114 0.75 0.94 4.81
CA ILE A 114 1.42 -0.05 3.96
C ILE A 114 2.30 -0.98 4.82
N THR A 115 2.96 -0.43 5.83
CA THR A 115 3.85 -1.16 6.72
C THR A 115 3.13 -2.19 7.61
N ASP A 116 1.84 -2.03 7.87
CA ASP A 116 1.06 -3.06 8.59
C ASP A 116 0.94 -4.34 7.76
N PHE A 117 0.85 -4.22 6.45
CA PHE A 117 0.74 -5.36 5.53
C PHE A 117 2.09 -5.95 5.15
N THR A 118 3.16 -5.16 5.13
CA THR A 118 4.50 -5.69 4.87
C THR A 118 4.97 -6.65 5.96
N LYS A 119 4.42 -6.54 7.18
CA LYS A 119 4.63 -7.48 8.29
C LYS A 119 4.09 -8.89 8.05
N LEU A 120 3.26 -9.08 7.03
CA LEU A 120 2.81 -10.41 6.61
C LEU A 120 3.93 -11.22 5.94
N SER A 121 5.00 -10.56 5.51
CA SER A 121 6.20 -11.25 5.01
C SER A 121 6.88 -12.01 6.14
N PRO A 122 7.23 -13.30 5.96
CA PRO A 122 7.95 -14.07 6.97
C PRO A 122 9.37 -13.55 7.25
N TYR A 123 9.88 -12.66 6.41
CA TYR A 123 11.18 -12.01 6.57
C TYR A 123 11.11 -10.65 7.27
N ALA A 124 9.91 -10.19 7.60
CA ALA A 124 9.71 -8.92 8.28
C ALA A 124 10.10 -9.01 9.76
N GLY A 125 10.83 -8.02 10.23
CA GLY A 125 11.21 -7.85 11.64
C GLY A 125 10.63 -6.56 12.24
N GLY A 126 11.09 -6.18 13.43
CA GLY A 126 10.72 -4.91 14.06
C GLY A 126 11.22 -3.70 13.25
N SER A 127 10.57 -2.55 13.44
CA SER A 127 10.96 -1.26 12.81
C SER A 127 11.10 -1.32 11.28
N ASN A 128 10.19 -2.05 10.62
CA ASN A 128 10.19 -2.25 9.16
C ASN A 128 11.48 -2.89 8.60
N SER A 129 12.22 -3.62 9.41
CA SER A 129 13.40 -4.38 8.97
C SER A 129 12.99 -5.61 8.16
N PHE A 130 13.84 -6.02 7.22
CA PHE A 130 13.66 -7.25 6.44
C PHE A 130 14.96 -8.03 6.36
N ALA A 131 14.90 -9.34 6.64
CA ALA A 131 16.04 -10.24 6.64
C ALA A 131 17.23 -9.70 7.45
N GLY A 132 16.96 -9.05 8.60
CA GLY A 132 17.97 -8.44 9.47
C GLY A 132 18.53 -7.10 8.99
N ARG A 133 18.03 -6.53 7.89
CA ARG A 133 18.42 -5.20 7.41
C ARG A 133 17.47 -4.13 7.95
N ASP A 134 18.02 -2.98 8.34
CA ASP A 134 17.28 -1.82 8.81
C ASP A 134 16.28 -1.31 7.75
N GLY A 135 15.14 -0.82 8.18
CA GLY A 135 14.06 -0.32 7.32
C GLY A 135 14.48 0.81 6.36
N ARG A 136 15.53 1.56 6.69
CA ARG A 136 16.10 2.60 5.80
C ARG A 136 16.57 2.09 4.46
N TYR A 137 16.93 0.81 4.39
CA TYR A 137 17.45 0.17 3.18
C TYR A 137 16.37 -0.50 2.33
N ASN A 138 15.11 -0.30 2.66
CA ASN A 138 14.00 -0.72 1.82
C ASN A 138 13.76 0.29 0.70
N THR A 139 13.27 -0.19 -0.42
CA THR A 139 12.70 0.64 -1.49
C THR A 139 11.18 0.48 -1.49
N ILE A 140 10.47 1.60 -1.54
CA ILE A 140 9.02 1.62 -1.66
C ILE A 140 8.66 2.31 -2.96
N THR A 141 7.90 1.62 -3.81
CA THR A 141 7.39 2.17 -5.07
C THR A 141 5.88 2.09 -5.12
N VAL A 142 5.26 3.07 -5.76
CA VAL A 142 3.83 3.07 -6.09
C VAL A 142 3.69 3.30 -7.59
N ASP A 143 3.01 2.38 -8.27
CA ASP A 143 2.89 2.37 -9.74
C ASP A 143 4.26 2.53 -10.46
N GLY A 144 5.32 1.97 -9.87
CA GLY A 144 6.70 2.06 -10.38
C GLY A 144 7.45 3.35 -10.01
N ALA A 145 6.80 4.35 -9.44
CA ALA A 145 7.46 5.56 -8.96
C ALA A 145 8.01 5.36 -7.54
N ALA A 146 9.27 5.72 -7.30
CA ALA A 146 9.90 5.63 -5.98
C ALA A 146 9.32 6.68 -5.03
N LEU A 147 8.92 6.23 -3.84
CA LEU A 147 8.36 7.05 -2.75
C LEU A 147 9.29 7.12 -1.53
N ASN A 148 10.56 6.84 -1.71
CA ASN A 148 11.50 6.78 -0.61
C ASN A 148 11.87 8.16 -0.08
N ASN A 149 11.96 8.26 1.26
CA ASN A 149 12.71 9.33 1.89
C ASN A 149 14.21 8.97 1.90
N ASN A 150 14.96 9.53 0.95
CA ASN A 150 16.36 9.18 0.73
C ASN A 150 17.36 9.86 1.69
N PHE A 151 16.88 10.69 2.62
CA PHE A 151 17.76 11.36 3.58
C PHE A 151 18.37 10.43 4.65
N GLY A 152 17.81 9.24 4.84
CA GLY A 152 18.34 8.24 5.78
C GLY A 152 18.28 8.63 7.25
N LEU A 153 17.55 9.69 7.61
CA LEU A 153 17.43 10.21 8.97
C LEU A 153 16.34 9.50 9.79
N SER A 154 15.47 8.75 9.13
CA SER A 154 14.37 8.01 9.76
C SER A 154 14.41 6.54 9.35
N THR A 155 14.03 5.65 10.26
CA THR A 155 13.78 4.23 9.96
C THR A 155 12.52 4.01 9.12
N ASN A 156 11.66 5.03 9.05
CA ASN A 156 10.51 5.04 8.15
C ASN A 156 10.88 5.71 6.83
N ASN A 157 10.92 4.93 5.75
CA ASN A 157 11.30 5.41 4.42
C ASN A 157 10.19 6.18 3.70
N LEU A 158 8.97 6.20 4.23
CA LEU A 158 7.88 6.93 3.62
C LEU A 158 8.03 8.44 3.87
N PRO A 159 7.76 9.28 2.85
CA PRO A 159 7.73 10.73 3.04
C PRO A 159 6.57 11.12 3.97
N GLY A 160 6.77 12.16 4.77
CA GLY A 160 5.75 12.65 5.70
C GLY A 160 5.88 12.08 7.13
N GLY A 161 6.96 11.41 7.48
CA GLY A 161 7.21 10.87 8.81
C GLY A 161 6.26 9.72 9.14
N ASP A 162 5.43 9.88 10.16
CA ASP A 162 4.46 8.84 10.55
C ASP A 162 3.17 8.85 9.72
N ALA A 163 2.96 9.89 8.90
CA ALA A 163 1.82 9.97 8.00
C ALA A 163 2.00 9.07 6.78
N GLN A 164 0.93 8.40 6.36
CA GLN A 164 0.95 7.63 5.12
C GLN A 164 0.79 8.57 3.92
N PRO A 165 1.69 8.53 2.92
CA PRO A 165 1.63 9.43 1.76
C PRO A 165 0.47 9.10 0.82
N ILE A 166 -0.01 7.86 0.85
CA ILE A 166 -1.10 7.37 0.02
C ILE A 166 -2.14 6.66 0.88
N SER A 167 -3.42 6.81 0.55
CA SER A 167 -4.49 6.08 1.23
C SER A 167 -4.39 4.59 0.94
N LEU A 168 -4.57 3.76 1.97
CA LEU A 168 -4.63 2.32 1.81
C LEU A 168 -5.78 1.88 0.91
N ASP A 169 -6.91 2.60 0.93
CA ASP A 169 -8.08 2.31 0.10
C ASP A 169 -7.86 2.60 -1.39
N ALA A 170 -6.80 3.35 -1.71
CA ALA A 170 -6.36 3.59 -3.09
C ALA A 170 -5.49 2.46 -3.64
N ILE A 171 -5.03 1.52 -2.81
CA ILE A 171 -4.11 0.45 -3.20
C ILE A 171 -4.91 -0.80 -3.60
N ASP A 172 -4.53 -1.41 -4.71
CA ASP A 172 -5.07 -2.65 -5.23
C ASP A 172 -4.29 -3.87 -4.71
N GLU A 173 -2.96 -3.80 -4.78
CA GLU A 173 -2.07 -4.89 -4.37
C GLU A 173 -0.75 -4.36 -3.84
N ILE A 174 -0.18 -5.06 -2.86
CA ILE A 174 1.17 -4.82 -2.33
C ILE A 174 2.01 -6.08 -2.54
N SER A 175 3.21 -5.91 -3.07
CA SER A 175 4.20 -6.98 -3.21
C SER A 175 5.45 -6.64 -2.42
N VAL A 176 5.92 -7.55 -1.59
CA VAL A 176 7.16 -7.44 -0.80
C VAL A 176 8.17 -8.45 -1.32
N ASN A 177 9.25 -7.97 -1.90
CA ASN A 177 10.32 -8.78 -2.47
C ASN A 177 11.61 -8.61 -1.66
N VAL A 178 12.10 -9.67 -1.05
CA VAL A 178 13.34 -9.62 -0.25
C VAL A 178 14.56 -10.02 -1.07
N SER A 179 14.42 -10.98 -1.97
CA SER A 179 15.50 -11.46 -2.84
C SER A 179 14.97 -11.77 -4.24
N PRO A 180 14.61 -10.74 -5.04
CA PRO A 180 14.14 -10.94 -6.41
C PRO A 180 15.29 -11.33 -7.32
N TYR A 181 15.04 -12.23 -8.27
CA TYR A 181 15.99 -12.60 -9.32
C TYR A 181 16.00 -11.63 -10.50
N SER A 182 14.95 -10.81 -10.63
CA SER A 182 14.85 -9.87 -11.74
C SER A 182 15.78 -8.68 -11.56
N VAL A 183 16.50 -8.33 -12.60
CA VAL A 183 17.41 -7.16 -12.66
C VAL A 183 16.66 -5.81 -12.64
N THR A 184 15.35 -5.81 -12.79
CA THR A 184 14.52 -4.60 -12.72
C THR A 184 14.40 -4.05 -11.30
N TYR A 185 14.62 -4.89 -10.29
CA TYR A 185 14.61 -4.49 -8.89
C TYR A 185 16.00 -3.97 -8.49
N SER A 186 16.04 -2.74 -7.99
CA SER A 186 17.28 -2.05 -7.60
C SER A 186 17.07 -1.13 -6.40
N ASN A 187 18.15 -0.51 -5.93
CA ASN A 187 18.17 0.51 -4.88
C ASN A 187 17.68 0.06 -3.48
N PHE A 188 17.87 -1.21 -3.11
CA PHE A 188 17.61 -1.71 -1.78
C PHE A 188 18.60 -2.82 -1.37
N THR A 189 18.76 -3.00 -0.07
CA THR A 189 19.46 -4.14 0.54
C THR A 189 18.61 -4.83 1.60
N GLY A 190 17.45 -4.28 1.92
CA GLY A 190 16.39 -4.86 2.74
C GLY A 190 15.32 -5.52 1.87
N ALA A 191 14.22 -4.83 1.64
CA ALA A 191 13.13 -5.29 0.77
C ALA A 191 12.76 -4.24 -0.28
N SER A 192 12.26 -4.72 -1.42
CA SER A 192 11.52 -3.90 -2.39
C SER A 192 10.02 -4.08 -2.15
N ILE A 193 9.37 -3.02 -1.73
CA ILE A 193 7.93 -2.96 -1.46
C ILE A 193 7.29 -2.21 -2.61
N ASN A 194 6.46 -2.91 -3.39
CA ASN A 194 5.81 -2.33 -4.56
C ASN A 194 4.30 -2.35 -4.32
N ALA A 195 3.67 -1.20 -4.43
CA ALA A 195 2.23 -1.05 -4.39
C ALA A 195 1.70 -0.65 -5.77
N VAL A 196 0.54 -1.17 -6.12
CA VAL A 196 -0.20 -0.78 -7.32
C VAL A 196 -1.49 -0.13 -6.89
N THR A 197 -1.82 1.02 -7.49
CA THR A 197 -3.06 1.73 -7.18
C THR A 197 -4.24 1.16 -7.95
N LYS A 198 -5.43 1.28 -7.37
CA LYS A 198 -6.69 0.94 -8.02
C LYS A 198 -6.90 1.73 -9.30
N SER A 199 -7.60 1.14 -10.24
CA SER A 199 -7.99 1.79 -11.49
C SER A 199 -9.51 1.74 -11.68
N GLY A 200 -10.02 2.61 -12.56
CA GLY A 200 -11.41 2.54 -12.98
C GLY A 200 -11.68 1.30 -13.84
N THR A 201 -12.92 0.84 -13.82
CA THR A 201 -13.43 -0.29 -14.60
C THR A 201 -14.67 0.10 -15.38
N ASN A 202 -15.27 -0.84 -16.12
CA ASN A 202 -16.54 -0.60 -16.82
C ASN A 202 -17.75 -0.39 -15.90
N GLU A 203 -17.58 -0.66 -14.63
CA GLU A 203 -18.59 -0.47 -13.59
C GLU A 203 -18.26 0.74 -12.75
N LEU A 204 -19.28 1.52 -12.40
CA LEU A 204 -19.16 2.56 -11.39
C LEU A 204 -19.00 1.91 -10.02
N LYS A 205 -17.85 2.12 -9.38
CA LYS A 205 -17.57 1.64 -8.03
C LYS A 205 -17.12 2.82 -7.18
N GLY A 206 -17.66 2.91 -5.98
CA GLY A 206 -17.28 3.94 -5.03
C GLY A 206 -17.50 3.50 -3.61
N THR A 207 -16.69 4.01 -2.71
CA THR A 207 -16.81 3.79 -1.27
C THR A 207 -16.67 5.10 -0.54
N VAL A 208 -17.40 5.23 0.56
CA VAL A 208 -17.19 6.29 1.55
C VAL A 208 -16.95 5.59 2.88
N TYR A 209 -15.90 6.00 3.58
CA TYR A 209 -15.47 5.33 4.80
C TYR A 209 -15.05 6.34 5.86
N THR A 210 -15.19 5.93 7.11
CA THR A 210 -14.65 6.64 8.26
C THR A 210 -14.07 5.67 9.26
N TYR A 211 -12.95 6.04 9.84
CA TYR A 211 -12.32 5.31 10.94
C TYR A 211 -12.14 6.27 12.10
N GLN A 212 -12.67 5.86 13.25
CA GLN A 212 -12.64 6.67 14.45
C GLN A 212 -11.97 5.89 15.58
N LYS A 213 -11.01 6.52 16.23
CA LYS A 213 -10.35 6.02 17.42
C LYS A 213 -10.59 7.03 18.56
N PRO A 214 -11.78 7.02 19.16
CA PRO A 214 -12.06 7.94 20.24
C PRO A 214 -11.30 7.53 21.51
N LYS A 215 -10.96 8.51 22.35
CA LYS A 215 -10.24 8.30 23.60
C LYS A 215 -10.85 7.23 24.52
N ASN A 216 -12.17 7.08 24.47
CA ASN A 216 -12.90 6.14 25.34
C ASN A 216 -12.69 4.66 24.95
N PHE A 217 -12.15 4.36 23.76
CA PHE A 217 -11.85 3.00 23.31
C PHE A 217 -10.40 2.58 23.60
N ILE A 218 -9.61 3.47 24.16
CA ILE A 218 -8.24 3.20 24.55
C ILE A 218 -8.24 2.75 26.01
N GLY A 219 -7.58 1.61 26.30
CA GLY A 219 -7.42 1.12 27.68
C GLY A 219 -6.66 2.13 28.54
N LYS A 220 -7.11 2.36 29.75
CA LYS A 220 -6.52 3.33 30.68
C LYS A 220 -5.55 2.71 31.66
N SER A 221 -5.49 1.38 31.75
CA SER A 221 -4.59 0.65 32.66
C SER A 221 -4.00 -0.58 32.01
N ILE A 222 -2.83 -0.95 32.45
CA ILE A 222 -2.11 -2.21 32.10
C ILE A 222 -1.70 -2.87 33.39
N ASN A 223 -2.16 -4.10 33.65
CA ASN A 223 -1.90 -4.84 34.89
C ASN A 223 -2.20 -4.01 36.16
N ASP A 224 -3.35 -3.35 36.18
CA ASP A 224 -3.83 -2.48 37.27
C ASP A 224 -2.99 -1.21 37.52
N VAL A 225 -2.07 -0.90 36.61
CA VAL A 225 -1.31 0.36 36.62
C VAL A 225 -1.92 1.30 35.60
N ASP A 226 -2.30 2.50 36.04
CA ASP A 226 -2.86 3.52 35.16
C ASP A 226 -1.81 4.03 34.17
N VAL A 227 -2.23 4.13 32.90
CA VAL A 227 -1.40 4.71 31.83
C VAL A 227 -1.71 6.21 31.75
N PRO A 228 -0.72 7.08 32.03
CA PRO A 228 -0.95 8.52 32.03
C PRO A 228 -1.29 9.07 30.64
N ASN A 229 -2.12 10.11 30.61
CA ASN A 229 -2.49 10.91 29.41
C ASN A 229 -3.08 10.13 28.22
N VAL A 230 -3.65 8.95 28.44
CA VAL A 230 -4.35 8.19 27.39
C VAL A 230 -5.50 8.99 26.79
N GLU A 231 -6.06 9.94 27.54
CA GLU A 231 -7.19 10.76 27.12
C GLU A 231 -6.90 11.72 25.97
N SER A 232 -5.64 12.02 25.72
CA SER A 232 -5.21 12.86 24.60
C SER A 232 -5.14 12.13 23.27
N TYR A 233 -5.09 10.79 23.29
CA TYR A 233 -5.08 10.02 22.05
C TYR A 233 -6.44 9.99 21.38
N LYS A 234 -6.54 10.58 20.22
CA LYS A 234 -7.71 10.45 19.34
C LYS A 234 -7.26 10.46 17.88
N SER A 235 -7.97 9.74 17.03
CA SER A 235 -7.76 9.81 15.59
C SER A 235 -9.11 9.72 14.88
N SER A 236 -9.25 10.51 13.83
CA SER A 236 -10.41 10.52 12.95
C SER A 236 -9.96 10.56 11.51
N LEU A 237 -10.44 9.61 10.72
CA LEU A 237 -10.14 9.50 9.31
C LEU A 237 -11.45 9.44 8.52
N TYR A 238 -11.55 10.23 7.47
CA TYR A 238 -12.67 10.27 6.54
C TYR A 238 -12.13 10.15 5.13
N GLY A 239 -12.70 9.29 4.32
CA GLY A 239 -12.25 9.11 2.96
C GLY A 239 -13.34 8.63 2.02
N PHE A 240 -13.02 8.74 0.73
CA PHE A 240 -13.85 8.21 -0.33
C PHE A 240 -12.98 7.68 -1.47
N THR A 241 -13.52 6.73 -2.21
CA THR A 241 -12.98 6.29 -3.50
C THR A 241 -14.09 6.34 -4.54
N LEU A 242 -13.73 6.64 -5.79
CA LEU A 242 -14.64 6.61 -6.91
C LEU A 242 -13.90 6.19 -8.17
N GLY A 243 -14.35 5.11 -8.79
CA GLY A 243 -13.82 4.61 -10.05
C GLY A 243 -14.94 4.36 -11.06
N ALA A 244 -14.76 4.82 -12.31
CA ALA A 244 -15.76 4.64 -13.35
C ALA A 244 -15.15 4.72 -14.75
N PRO A 245 -15.88 4.25 -15.80
CA PRO A 245 -15.53 4.54 -17.17
C PRO A 245 -15.98 5.94 -17.57
N ILE A 246 -15.10 6.73 -18.16
CA ILE A 246 -15.48 7.92 -18.94
C ILE A 246 -16.00 7.45 -20.31
N ILE A 247 -15.28 6.48 -20.90
CA ILE A 247 -15.68 5.78 -22.12
C ILE A 247 -15.50 4.29 -21.87
N LYS A 248 -16.58 3.50 -21.95
CA LYS A 248 -16.54 2.04 -21.74
C LYS A 248 -15.48 1.36 -22.60
N ASN A 249 -14.73 0.43 -22.00
CA ASN A 249 -13.62 -0.32 -22.59
C ASN A 249 -12.46 0.53 -23.10
N LYS A 250 -12.47 1.86 -22.87
CA LYS A 250 -11.48 2.75 -23.48
C LYS A 250 -10.83 3.73 -22.50
N LEU A 251 -11.61 4.47 -21.76
CA LEU A 251 -11.08 5.52 -20.87
C LEU A 251 -11.73 5.41 -19.49
N PHE A 252 -10.91 5.31 -18.50
CA PHE A 252 -11.31 5.13 -17.10
C PHE A 252 -10.68 6.17 -16.21
N PHE A 253 -11.33 6.48 -15.11
CA PHE A 253 -10.75 7.28 -14.04
C PHE A 253 -10.91 6.56 -12.69
N PHE A 254 -10.02 6.87 -11.78
CA PHE A 254 -10.12 6.54 -10.38
C PHE A 254 -9.67 7.74 -9.55
N VAL A 255 -10.43 8.07 -8.51
CA VAL A 255 -10.14 9.17 -7.58
C VAL A 255 -10.28 8.65 -6.15
N ASN A 256 -9.34 9.01 -5.30
CA ASN A 256 -9.41 8.81 -3.86
C ASN A 256 -9.10 10.12 -3.15
N GLY A 257 -9.86 10.42 -2.12
CA GLY A 257 -9.62 11.53 -1.20
C GLY A 257 -9.69 11.07 0.24
N GLU A 258 -8.76 11.51 1.08
CA GLU A 258 -8.70 11.14 2.49
C GLU A 258 -8.27 12.33 3.35
N LEU A 259 -8.98 12.53 4.46
CA LEU A 259 -8.68 13.51 5.50
C LEU A 259 -8.43 12.77 6.81
N GLU A 260 -7.30 13.03 7.44
CA GLU A 260 -6.91 12.43 8.71
C GLU A 260 -6.55 13.51 9.73
N ASN A 261 -7.18 13.45 10.90
CA ASN A 261 -6.84 14.29 12.03
C ASN A 261 -6.48 13.38 13.20
N SER A 262 -5.30 13.54 13.73
CA SER A 262 -4.84 12.79 14.90
C SER A 262 -4.31 13.72 15.98
N THR A 263 -4.50 13.34 17.22
CA THR A 263 -3.95 14.01 18.38
C THR A 263 -3.25 12.97 19.24
N SER A 264 -2.06 13.31 19.69
CA SER A 264 -1.28 12.51 20.64
C SER A 264 -0.85 13.38 21.81
N PRO A 265 -0.63 12.80 23.00
CA PRO A 265 -0.22 13.59 24.15
C PRO A 265 1.13 14.28 23.89
N GLY A 266 1.24 15.48 24.36
CA GLY A 266 2.49 16.21 24.42
C GLY A 266 3.49 15.59 25.39
N ILE A 267 4.57 16.30 25.67
CA ILE A 267 5.57 15.85 26.64
C ILE A 267 4.97 15.90 28.04
N LEU A 268 5.05 14.81 28.78
CA LEU A 268 4.42 14.64 30.09
C LEU A 268 5.10 15.42 31.21
N TRP A 269 6.36 15.88 31.00
CA TRP A 269 7.13 16.55 32.01
C TRP A 269 6.57 17.94 32.33
N THR A 270 6.36 18.20 33.62
CA THR A 270 5.96 19.51 34.18
C THR A 270 7.08 20.10 35.03
N PRO A 271 7.17 21.41 35.18
CA PRO A 271 8.14 22.03 36.07
C PRO A 271 7.79 21.79 37.53
N SER A 272 8.83 21.83 38.38
CA SER A 272 8.65 21.86 39.85
C SER A 272 7.90 23.10 40.28
N GLN A 273 6.96 22.93 41.22
CA GLN A 273 6.27 24.06 41.88
C GLN A 273 7.11 24.63 43.05
N GLU A 274 8.17 23.92 43.46
CA GLU A 274 9.01 24.26 44.59
C GLU A 274 10.41 24.69 44.11
N GLU A 275 10.99 25.73 44.75
CA GLU A 275 12.35 26.14 44.54
C GLU A 275 13.31 25.04 45.01
N GLY A 276 14.28 24.69 44.16
CA GLY A 276 15.25 23.63 44.48
C GLY A 276 14.64 22.20 44.54
N GLY A 277 13.48 22.00 44.00
CA GLY A 277 12.83 20.67 43.97
C GLY A 277 13.75 19.60 43.40
N SER A 278 13.72 18.38 44.00
CA SER A 278 14.53 17.24 43.57
C SER A 278 14.06 16.62 42.24
N GLY A 279 12.89 17.03 41.76
CA GLY A 279 12.19 16.39 40.66
C GLY A 279 11.58 15.04 41.06
N ASP A 280 10.64 14.57 40.25
CA ASP A 280 9.97 13.27 40.45
C ASP A 280 9.80 12.56 39.09
N ASN A 281 10.57 11.51 38.89
CA ASN A 281 10.54 10.75 37.65
C ASN A 281 9.22 9.94 37.49
N GLN A 282 8.59 9.55 38.61
CA GLN A 282 7.33 8.78 38.56
C GLN A 282 6.16 9.66 38.12
N ASN A 283 6.15 10.90 38.63
CA ASN A 283 5.11 11.88 38.30
C ASN A 283 5.52 12.84 37.18
N HIS A 284 6.64 12.60 36.51
CA HIS A 284 7.19 13.43 35.43
C HIS A 284 7.38 14.90 35.84
N ILE A 285 7.86 15.17 37.05
CA ILE A 285 8.18 16.50 37.52
C ILE A 285 9.66 16.76 37.33
N SER A 286 10.01 17.81 36.59
CA SER A 286 11.39 18.23 36.37
C SER A 286 11.95 18.95 37.61
N ARG A 287 13.26 19.07 37.69
CA ARG A 287 13.95 19.87 38.76
C ARG A 287 13.84 21.37 38.55
N THR A 288 13.44 21.80 37.35
CA THR A 288 13.37 23.20 36.99
C THR A 288 12.16 23.85 37.65
N TRP A 289 12.39 24.94 38.36
CA TRP A 289 11.32 25.68 39.04
C TRP A 289 10.48 26.47 38.04
N ILE A 290 9.16 26.44 38.20
CA ILE A 290 8.23 27.12 37.29
C ILE A 290 8.43 28.63 37.23
N LYS A 291 8.87 29.27 38.34
CA LYS A 291 9.14 30.72 38.35
C LYS A 291 10.39 31.07 37.54
N ASP A 292 11.43 30.22 37.51
CA ASP A 292 12.60 30.43 36.66
C ASP A 292 12.22 30.37 35.19
N LEU A 293 11.41 29.39 34.79
CA LEU A 293 10.91 29.28 33.42
C LEU A 293 10.06 30.51 33.03
N LYS A 294 9.23 30.97 33.95
CA LYS A 294 8.43 32.18 33.72
C LYS A 294 9.35 33.41 33.53
N THR A 295 10.34 33.59 34.39
CA THR A 295 11.28 34.68 34.29
C THR A 295 12.06 34.67 32.96
N ILE A 296 12.52 33.50 32.53
CA ILE A 296 13.17 33.31 31.23
C ILE A 296 12.23 33.65 30.09
N SER A 297 11.00 33.14 30.14
CA SER A 297 9.98 33.39 29.11
C SER A 297 9.66 34.87 28.97
N ASP A 298 9.41 35.54 30.10
CA ASP A 298 9.15 36.99 30.14
C ASP A 298 10.33 37.79 29.61
N PHE A 299 11.57 37.45 30.01
CA PHE A 299 12.78 38.10 29.54
C PHE A 299 12.98 37.96 28.02
N VAL A 300 12.78 36.77 27.48
CA VAL A 300 12.95 36.54 26.06
C VAL A 300 11.87 37.29 25.26
N LYS A 301 10.65 37.35 25.77
CA LYS A 301 9.55 38.08 25.14
C LYS A 301 9.81 39.59 25.15
N ASP A 302 10.22 40.14 26.29
CA ASP A 302 10.45 41.60 26.44
C ASP A 302 11.68 42.05 25.65
N LYS A 303 12.78 41.29 25.70
CA LYS A 303 14.05 41.70 25.09
C LYS A 303 14.14 41.43 23.59
N TYR A 304 13.55 40.30 23.13
CA TYR A 304 13.71 39.84 21.76
C TYR A 304 12.38 39.82 20.96
N GLY A 305 11.26 40.14 21.59
CA GLY A 305 9.94 40.07 20.94
C GLY A 305 9.55 38.66 20.54
N TYR A 306 10.18 37.63 21.09
CA TYR A 306 9.94 36.23 20.79
C TYR A 306 9.18 35.55 21.92
N ASP A 307 8.02 34.92 21.57
CA ASP A 307 7.27 34.14 22.52
C ASP A 307 7.74 32.66 22.45
N PRO A 308 8.37 32.12 23.51
CA PRO A 308 8.88 30.76 23.52
C PRO A 308 7.76 29.69 23.68
N GLY A 309 6.51 30.12 23.87
CA GLY A 309 5.38 29.21 24.07
C GLY A 309 5.15 28.82 25.52
N SER A 310 4.36 27.77 25.74
CA SER A 310 4.01 27.27 27.08
C SER A 310 5.25 26.66 27.76
N TYR A 311 5.45 26.99 29.03
CA TYR A 311 6.55 26.48 29.85
C TYR A 311 6.09 25.65 31.06
N ASP A 312 4.77 25.65 31.34
CA ASP A 312 4.15 24.94 32.47
C ASP A 312 3.65 23.52 32.08
N LYS A 313 3.27 23.36 30.84
CA LYS A 313 2.88 22.07 30.25
C LYS A 313 3.07 22.12 28.74
N PHE A 314 3.20 20.96 28.13
CA PHE A 314 3.17 20.84 26.67
C PHE A 314 1.75 20.57 26.21
N ASP A 315 1.35 21.27 25.15
CA ASP A 315 0.09 21.00 24.47
C ASP A 315 0.14 19.65 23.75
N ASP A 316 -1.02 19.09 23.49
CA ASP A 316 -1.12 17.88 22.69
C ASP A 316 -0.62 18.14 21.26
N PHE A 317 0.04 17.15 20.68
CA PHE A 317 0.47 17.21 19.29
C PHE A 317 -0.68 16.91 18.36
N GLU A 318 -1.04 17.87 17.53
CA GLU A 318 -2.05 17.72 16.49
C GLU A 318 -1.38 17.49 15.12
N SER A 319 -1.86 16.48 14.41
CA SER A 319 -1.49 16.22 13.02
C SER A 319 -2.73 16.23 12.15
N LYS A 320 -2.70 17.01 11.06
CA LYS A 320 -3.77 17.10 10.08
C LYS A 320 -3.19 16.79 8.70
N ASN A 321 -3.67 15.73 8.09
CA ASN A 321 -3.23 15.26 6.79
C ASN A 321 -4.40 15.23 5.82
N TRP A 322 -4.13 15.58 4.57
CA TRP A 322 -5.05 15.32 3.47
C TRP A 322 -4.31 14.63 2.34
N LYS A 323 -4.96 13.70 1.70
CA LYS A 323 -4.42 12.91 0.61
C LYS A 323 -5.42 12.97 -0.54
N LEU A 324 -4.91 13.21 -1.73
CA LEU A 324 -5.71 13.17 -2.95
C LEU A 324 -4.93 12.42 -4.01
N MET A 325 -5.56 11.44 -4.63
CA MET A 325 -5.01 10.71 -5.75
C MET A 325 -6.03 10.68 -6.88
N ALA A 326 -5.55 10.90 -8.10
CA ALA A 326 -6.33 10.73 -9.32
C ALA A 326 -5.51 9.94 -10.33
N ARG A 327 -6.16 8.97 -10.98
CA ARG A 327 -5.57 8.12 -12.01
C ARG A 327 -6.48 8.09 -13.23
N LEU A 328 -5.87 8.17 -14.41
CA LEU A 328 -6.54 8.00 -15.70
C LEU A 328 -5.88 6.85 -16.44
N ASP A 329 -6.68 5.94 -16.94
CA ASP A 329 -6.24 4.80 -17.73
C ASP A 329 -6.90 4.86 -19.11
N TRP A 330 -6.10 4.90 -20.16
CA TRP A 330 -6.58 5.04 -21.53
C TRP A 330 -6.09 3.89 -22.42
N ASN A 331 -7.02 3.08 -22.91
CA ASN A 331 -6.77 2.08 -23.95
C ASN A 331 -6.85 2.78 -25.31
N ILE A 332 -5.72 3.24 -25.85
CA ILE A 332 -5.66 4.08 -27.06
C ILE A 332 -6.12 3.30 -28.28
N ASN A 333 -5.63 2.08 -28.45
CA ASN A 333 -5.98 1.17 -29.53
C ASN A 333 -6.04 -0.30 -29.06
N LYS A 334 -6.33 -1.26 -29.96
CA LYS A 334 -6.45 -2.69 -29.61
C LYS A 334 -5.10 -3.37 -29.30
N SER A 335 -3.98 -2.68 -29.50
CA SER A 335 -2.62 -3.18 -29.28
C SER A 335 -1.88 -2.44 -28.17
N HIS A 336 -2.48 -1.39 -27.62
CA HIS A 336 -1.97 -0.58 -26.50
C HIS A 336 -3.12 -0.13 -25.60
#